data_445c40a672b308a7418dca89a97ed5ba
#
_entry.id   445c40a672b308a7418dca89a97ed5ba
#
_cell.length_a   1.000
_cell.length_b   1.000
_cell.length_c   1.000
_cell.angle_alpha   90.00
_cell.angle_beta   90.00
_cell.angle_gamma   90.00
#
_symmetry.space_group_name_H-M   'P 1'
#
loop_
_entity.id
_entity.type
_entity.pdbx_description
1 polymer ?
#
loop_
_entity_poly.entity_id
_entity_poly.type
_entity_poly.pdbx_seq_one_letter_code
_entity_poly.pdbx_strand_id
1 'polypeptide(L)'
;MGVVVGTNDEGTPQLRFPEPFNAATYCIDRHVAEGRGNKAAIRTLEREITYAEVLDSVNRFGNALRDLGIRPGDRVLMVAKDCPEFFFLFWGAIKIGAIPVPLNGLAPASDFEFIIRHSQCSALFYSVEFKPTIESALAACSPKPNVVLSIDGDGKSLNDLARNASSQLEAVFARAEDDCFCLYSSGTTGLPKGVIHGHGDIAVISEFYTIATLGANEDDAFFCVARLCFSYGMNIGMIGPLYVGGTAILDDRRPTPQSVTEVFRRCQPTIFGAVPTFYAQFIAS
;
A
#
# COMPACT_ATOMS: atom_id res chain seq x y z
N MET A 1 6.45 10.80 -20.64
CA MET A 1 5.55 9.87 -21.39
C MET A 1 4.85 8.98 -20.40
N GLY A 2 3.56 8.70 -20.57
CA GLY A 2 2.77 7.84 -19.69
C GLY A 2 2.73 6.38 -20.16
N VAL A 3 2.05 5.53 -19.38
CA VAL A 3 1.66 4.19 -19.81
C VAL A 3 0.71 4.32 -21.00
N VAL A 4 0.91 3.51 -22.03
CA VAL A 4 0.09 3.54 -23.25
C VAL A 4 -0.60 2.20 -23.42
N VAL A 5 -1.93 2.24 -23.53
CA VAL A 5 -2.74 1.06 -23.87
C VAL A 5 -2.72 0.89 -25.39
N GLY A 6 -2.30 -0.27 -25.84
CA GLY A 6 -2.28 -0.67 -27.25
C GLY A 6 -2.76 -2.09 -27.44
N THR A 7 -2.59 -2.63 -28.63
CA THR A 7 -2.84 -4.05 -28.93
C THR A 7 -1.60 -4.68 -29.54
N ASN A 8 -1.37 -5.96 -29.27
CA ASN A 8 -0.38 -6.75 -30.00
C ASN A 8 -0.88 -7.15 -31.39
N ASP A 9 -0.06 -7.87 -32.16
CA ASP A 9 -0.38 -8.31 -33.52
C ASP A 9 -1.59 -9.27 -33.59
N GLU A 10 -1.95 -9.88 -32.46
CA GLU A 10 -3.12 -10.78 -32.32
C GLU A 10 -4.37 -10.02 -31.84
N GLY A 11 -4.31 -8.69 -31.67
CA GLY A 11 -5.43 -7.86 -31.18
C GLY A 11 -5.63 -7.92 -29.66
N THR A 12 -4.72 -8.55 -28.90
CA THR A 12 -4.79 -8.62 -27.45
C THR A 12 -4.35 -7.29 -26.83
N PRO A 13 -5.09 -6.71 -25.85
CA PRO A 13 -4.67 -5.50 -25.16
C PRO A 13 -3.30 -5.67 -24.49
N GLN A 14 -2.43 -4.70 -24.68
CA GLN A 14 -1.06 -4.69 -24.13
C GLN A 14 -0.71 -3.29 -23.64
N LEU A 15 0.02 -3.22 -22.52
CA LEU A 15 0.57 -1.97 -22.00
C LEU A 15 2.02 -1.79 -22.48
N ARG A 16 2.33 -0.55 -22.82
CA ARG A 16 3.71 -0.10 -23.06
C ARG A 16 4.09 0.88 -21.97
N PHE A 17 5.22 0.61 -21.34
CA PHE A 17 5.72 1.38 -20.22
C PHE A 17 6.82 2.34 -20.65
N PRO A 18 6.91 3.54 -20.05
CA PRO A 18 8.11 4.35 -20.16
C PRO A 18 9.26 3.64 -19.45
N GLU A 19 10.49 3.95 -19.83
CA GLU A 19 11.68 3.48 -19.12
C GLU A 19 12.49 4.71 -18.68
N PRO A 20 12.76 4.88 -17.37
CA PRO A 20 12.39 4.01 -16.25
C PRO A 20 10.89 4.05 -15.89
N PHE A 21 10.39 2.99 -15.24
CA PHE A 21 9.05 2.92 -14.68
C PHE A 21 9.09 2.49 -13.21
N ASN A 22 9.23 3.44 -12.29
CA ASN A 22 9.02 3.20 -10.87
C ASN A 22 7.56 3.52 -10.51
N ALA A 23 6.81 2.53 -10.01
CA ALA A 23 5.39 2.68 -9.74
C ALA A 23 5.06 3.78 -8.72
N ALA A 24 5.96 4.04 -7.74
CA ALA A 24 5.76 5.13 -6.78
C ALA A 24 5.79 6.49 -7.47
N THR A 25 6.72 6.70 -8.41
CA THR A 25 6.77 7.98 -9.15
C THR A 25 5.54 8.15 -10.04
N TYR A 26 5.04 7.07 -10.61
CA TYR A 26 3.85 7.14 -11.48
C TYR A 26 2.58 7.43 -10.68
N CYS A 27 2.40 6.82 -9.52
CA CYS A 27 1.20 6.97 -8.68
C CYS A 27 1.22 8.22 -7.80
N ILE A 28 2.38 8.83 -7.53
CA ILE A 28 2.50 9.94 -6.57
C ILE A 28 3.17 11.16 -7.19
N ASP A 29 4.47 11.05 -7.55
CA ASP A 29 5.25 12.20 -8.02
C ASP A 29 4.63 12.85 -9.26
N ARG A 30 4.11 12.04 -10.18
CA ARG A 30 3.44 12.48 -11.40
C ARG A 30 2.32 13.47 -11.11
N HIS A 31 1.49 13.20 -10.10
CA HIS A 31 0.34 14.06 -9.80
C HIS A 31 0.76 15.45 -9.32
N VAL A 32 1.84 15.52 -8.54
CA VAL A 32 2.41 16.81 -8.13
C VAL A 32 3.00 17.55 -9.33
N ALA A 33 3.76 16.84 -10.18
CA ALA A 33 4.36 17.42 -11.40
C ALA A 33 3.30 17.90 -12.41
N GLU A 34 2.14 17.26 -12.47
CA GLU A 34 1.01 17.61 -13.33
C GLU A 34 0.05 18.65 -12.70
N GLY A 35 0.40 19.23 -11.56
CA GLY A 35 -0.35 20.33 -10.92
C GLY A 35 -1.45 19.90 -9.96
N ARG A 36 -1.59 18.59 -9.65
CA ARG A 36 -2.56 18.08 -8.67
C ARG A 36 -2.03 18.06 -7.23
N GLY A 37 -0.91 18.73 -6.94
CA GLY A 37 -0.28 18.73 -5.62
C GLY A 37 -1.21 19.13 -4.47
N ASN A 38 -2.13 20.07 -4.70
CA ASN A 38 -3.08 20.54 -3.69
C ASN A 38 -4.38 19.73 -3.59
N LYS A 39 -4.55 18.72 -4.46
CA LYS A 39 -5.72 17.84 -4.41
C LYS A 39 -5.59 16.83 -3.28
N ALA A 40 -6.71 16.49 -2.63
CA ALA A 40 -6.75 15.43 -1.63
C ALA A 40 -6.41 14.07 -2.27
N ALA A 41 -5.34 13.43 -1.81
CA ALA A 41 -4.95 12.08 -2.16
C ALA A 41 -5.51 11.06 -1.17
N ILE A 42 -5.55 11.43 0.12
CA ILE A 42 -6.09 10.61 1.20
C ILE A 42 -7.07 11.43 2.01
N ARG A 43 -8.21 10.84 2.36
CA ARG A 43 -9.21 11.41 3.27
C ARG A 43 -9.48 10.43 4.40
N THR A 44 -9.42 10.93 5.63
CA THR A 44 -9.87 10.22 6.84
C THR A 44 -11.10 10.93 7.42
N LEU A 45 -11.65 10.40 8.51
CA LEU A 45 -12.71 11.10 9.23
C LEU A 45 -12.22 12.41 9.89
N GLU A 46 -10.91 12.56 10.15
CA GLU A 46 -10.33 13.68 10.86
C GLU A 46 -9.74 14.75 9.92
N ARG A 47 -9.17 14.32 8.79
CA ARG A 47 -8.44 15.24 7.89
C ARG A 47 -8.31 14.72 6.47
N GLU A 48 -7.97 15.64 5.58
CA GLU A 48 -7.47 15.36 4.25
C GLU A 48 -5.94 15.53 4.21
N ILE A 49 -5.31 14.75 3.33
CA ILE A 49 -3.87 14.80 3.03
C ILE A 49 -3.74 14.95 1.53
N THR A 50 -3.07 15.98 1.09
CA THR A 50 -2.89 16.30 -0.32
C THR A 50 -1.84 15.42 -0.98
N TYR A 51 -1.81 15.38 -2.32
CA TYR A 51 -0.76 14.69 -3.07
C TYR A 51 0.64 15.23 -2.75
N ALA A 52 0.79 16.54 -2.51
CA ALA A 52 2.07 17.12 -2.10
C ALA A 52 2.52 16.63 -0.71
N GLU A 53 1.58 16.54 0.25
CA GLU A 53 1.87 16.00 1.59
C GLU A 53 2.16 14.49 1.57
N VAL A 54 1.47 13.73 0.69
CA VAL A 54 1.78 12.30 0.48
C VAL A 54 3.18 12.15 -0.11
N LEU A 55 3.55 12.95 -1.12
CA LEU A 55 4.90 12.93 -1.72
C LEU A 55 5.97 13.25 -0.68
N ASP A 56 5.80 14.31 0.11
CA ASP A 56 6.72 14.67 1.20
C ASP A 56 6.89 13.50 2.18
N SER A 57 5.78 12.90 2.63
CA SER A 57 5.79 11.80 3.59
C SER A 57 6.43 10.54 3.01
N VAL A 58 6.10 10.16 1.77
CA VAL A 58 6.71 9.02 1.06
C VAL A 58 8.21 9.19 0.93
N ASN A 59 8.68 10.41 0.60
CA ASN A 59 10.11 10.70 0.51
C ASN A 59 10.81 10.57 1.86
N ARG A 60 10.21 11.09 2.92
CA ARG A 60 10.76 10.98 4.30
C ARG A 60 10.79 9.53 4.79
N PHE A 61 9.74 8.76 4.55
CA PHE A 61 9.73 7.33 4.90
C PHE A 61 10.78 6.56 4.08
N GLY A 62 10.90 6.79 2.79
CA GLY A 62 11.93 6.19 1.95
C GLY A 62 13.36 6.52 2.43
N ASN A 63 13.63 7.77 2.81
CA ASN A 63 14.92 8.16 3.38
C ASN A 63 15.15 7.53 4.76
N ALA A 64 14.14 7.48 5.63
CA ALA A 64 14.25 6.80 6.93
C ALA A 64 14.57 5.31 6.77
N LEU A 65 13.98 4.64 5.75
CA LEU A 65 14.31 3.25 5.43
C LEU A 65 15.77 3.11 4.95
N ARG A 66 16.27 4.02 4.11
CA ARG A 66 17.69 4.05 3.69
C ARG A 66 18.63 4.25 4.90
N ASP A 67 18.28 5.15 5.81
CA ASP A 67 19.06 5.42 7.02
C ASP A 67 19.08 4.21 7.99
N LEU A 68 18.03 3.37 7.95
CA LEU A 68 17.98 2.08 8.65
C LEU A 68 18.75 0.96 7.91
N GLY A 69 19.35 1.24 6.76
CA GLY A 69 20.18 0.30 6.00
C GLY A 69 19.39 -0.55 5.01
N ILE A 70 18.11 -0.25 4.74
CA ILE A 70 17.30 -0.94 3.74
C ILE A 70 17.79 -0.57 2.33
N ARG A 71 17.93 -1.58 1.47
CA ARG A 71 18.50 -1.48 0.13
C ARG A 71 17.52 -1.97 -0.94
N PRO A 72 17.73 -1.64 -2.22
CA PRO A 72 16.98 -2.23 -3.31
C PRO A 72 16.98 -3.77 -3.25
N GLY A 73 15.82 -4.39 -3.45
CA GLY A 73 15.60 -5.83 -3.34
C GLY A 73 15.32 -6.36 -1.94
N ASP A 74 15.54 -5.57 -0.89
CA ASP A 74 15.19 -5.97 0.48
C ASP A 74 13.68 -6.08 0.68
N ARG A 75 13.24 -7.18 1.31
CA ARG A 75 11.84 -7.37 1.68
C ARG A 75 11.55 -6.70 3.01
N VAL A 76 10.50 -5.87 3.02
CA VAL A 76 10.06 -5.07 4.17
C VAL A 76 8.68 -5.53 4.59
N LEU A 77 8.58 -6.31 5.67
CA LEU A 77 7.27 -6.72 6.21
C LEU A 77 6.55 -5.54 6.86
N MET A 78 5.26 -5.41 6.56
CA MET A 78 4.39 -4.35 7.06
C MET A 78 3.16 -4.95 7.74
N VAL A 79 3.07 -4.81 9.06
CA VAL A 79 1.90 -5.20 9.86
C VAL A 79 1.22 -3.91 10.34
N ALA A 80 0.56 -3.21 9.43
CA ALA A 80 0.06 -1.86 9.64
C ALA A 80 -1.47 -1.81 9.59
N LYS A 81 -2.05 -0.85 10.33
CA LYS A 81 -3.46 -0.46 10.18
C LYS A 81 -3.69 0.20 8.81
N ASP A 82 -4.97 0.32 8.43
CA ASP A 82 -5.38 1.08 7.24
C ASP A 82 -5.35 2.58 7.52
N CYS A 83 -4.16 3.14 7.63
CA CYS A 83 -3.88 4.54 7.97
C CYS A 83 -2.94 5.18 6.94
N PRO A 84 -2.76 6.50 6.94
CA PRO A 84 -1.88 7.18 5.99
C PRO A 84 -0.45 6.65 6.00
N GLU A 85 0.07 6.24 7.15
CA GLU A 85 1.42 5.69 7.32
C GLU A 85 1.62 4.37 6.56
N PHE A 86 0.54 3.60 6.32
CA PHE A 86 0.58 2.44 5.43
C PHE A 86 1.01 2.86 4.02
N PHE A 87 0.42 3.93 3.49
CA PHE A 87 0.79 4.48 2.18
C PHE A 87 2.24 4.96 2.16
N PHE A 88 2.64 5.73 3.17
CA PHE A 88 3.97 6.31 3.22
C PHE A 88 5.06 5.25 3.27
N LEU A 89 4.85 4.20 4.06
CA LEU A 89 5.78 3.06 4.16
C LEU A 89 5.80 2.23 2.86
N PHE A 90 4.62 1.89 2.32
CA PHE A 90 4.51 1.07 1.12
C PHE A 90 5.18 1.74 -0.09
N TRP A 91 4.78 2.98 -0.38
CA TRP A 91 5.31 3.71 -1.52
C TRP A 91 6.74 4.20 -1.30
N GLY A 92 7.11 4.52 -0.07
CA GLY A 92 8.50 4.85 0.30
C GLY A 92 9.46 3.69 0.08
N ALA A 93 9.05 2.47 0.43
CA ALA A 93 9.80 1.25 0.16
C ALA A 93 9.96 1.01 -1.35
N ILE A 94 8.86 1.08 -2.13
CA ILE A 94 8.91 0.93 -3.60
C ILE A 94 9.82 2.00 -4.24
N LYS A 95 9.74 3.24 -3.77
CA LYS A 95 10.53 4.35 -4.33
C LYS A 95 12.03 4.13 -4.20
N ILE A 96 12.48 3.48 -3.12
CA ILE A 96 13.89 3.10 -2.91
C ILE A 96 14.25 1.72 -3.47
N GLY A 97 13.32 1.03 -4.16
CA GLY A 97 13.53 -0.29 -4.74
C GLY A 97 13.46 -1.45 -3.74
N ALA A 98 13.01 -1.21 -2.51
CA ALA A 98 12.69 -2.28 -1.57
C ALA A 98 11.29 -2.84 -1.88
N ILE A 99 11.04 -4.08 -1.44
CA ILE A 99 9.83 -4.84 -1.73
C ILE A 99 8.95 -4.87 -0.47
N PRO A 100 7.93 -4.00 -0.34
CA PRO A 100 7.00 -4.06 0.78
C PRO A 100 6.15 -5.33 0.72
N VAL A 101 5.91 -5.91 1.90
CA VAL A 101 5.13 -7.13 2.10
C VAL A 101 4.06 -6.86 3.15
N PRO A 102 2.90 -6.33 2.77
CA PRO A 102 1.80 -6.07 3.69
C PRO A 102 1.20 -7.37 4.22
N LEU A 103 0.96 -7.41 5.52
CA LEU A 103 0.42 -8.57 6.22
C LEU A 103 -0.81 -8.19 7.07
N ASN A 104 -1.73 -9.14 7.20
CA ASN A 104 -2.91 -8.97 8.04
C ASN A 104 -2.52 -8.96 9.52
N GLY A 105 -2.67 -7.83 10.22
CA GLY A 105 -2.37 -7.68 11.64
C GLY A 105 -3.15 -8.60 12.57
N LEU A 106 -4.28 -9.16 12.10
CA LEU A 106 -5.09 -10.12 12.85
C LEU A 106 -4.65 -11.59 12.66
N ALA A 107 -3.59 -11.85 11.91
CA ALA A 107 -3.04 -13.19 11.74
C ALA A 107 -2.42 -13.69 13.06
N PRO A 108 -2.41 -15.02 13.31
CA PRO A 108 -1.76 -15.58 14.49
C PRO A 108 -0.24 -15.46 14.41
N ALA A 109 0.43 -15.50 15.56
CA ALA A 109 1.90 -15.39 15.66
C ALA A 109 2.64 -16.45 14.82
N SER A 110 2.06 -17.66 14.68
CA SER A 110 2.61 -18.75 13.84
C SER A 110 2.73 -18.37 12.36
N ASP A 111 1.78 -17.60 11.83
CA ASP A 111 1.81 -17.16 10.44
C ASP A 111 2.91 -16.12 10.24
N PHE A 112 3.07 -15.17 11.20
CA PHE A 112 4.18 -14.21 11.17
C PHE A 112 5.53 -14.91 11.29
N GLU A 113 5.67 -15.90 12.18
CA GLU A 113 6.89 -16.72 12.30
C GLU A 113 7.26 -17.37 10.95
N PHE A 114 6.28 -18.04 10.32
CA PHE A 114 6.48 -18.65 9.01
C PHE A 114 6.89 -17.60 7.96
N ILE A 115 6.16 -16.50 7.87
CA ILE A 115 6.40 -15.48 6.83
C ILE A 115 7.75 -14.79 7.04
N ILE A 116 8.16 -14.48 8.28
CA ILE A 116 9.48 -13.91 8.59
C ILE A 116 10.59 -14.82 8.06
N ARG A 117 10.50 -16.13 8.32
CA ARG A 117 11.48 -17.11 7.85
C ARG A 117 11.45 -17.31 6.34
N HIS A 118 10.24 -17.45 5.76
CA HIS A 118 10.05 -17.70 4.34
C HIS A 118 10.46 -16.52 3.47
N SER A 119 10.11 -15.29 3.89
CA SER A 119 10.43 -14.08 3.14
C SER A 119 11.89 -13.68 3.22
N GLN A 120 12.62 -14.12 4.26
CA GLN A 120 13.98 -13.64 4.56
C GLN A 120 14.04 -12.10 4.61
N CYS A 121 13.04 -11.48 5.22
CA CYS A 121 12.91 -10.03 5.25
C CYS A 121 14.07 -9.35 5.99
N SER A 122 14.51 -8.20 5.49
CA SER A 122 15.51 -7.35 6.14
C SER A 122 14.92 -6.52 7.27
N ALA A 123 13.63 -6.17 7.16
CA ALA A 123 12.93 -5.35 8.13
C ALA A 123 11.49 -5.82 8.38
N LEU A 124 11.00 -5.52 9.58
CA LEU A 124 9.59 -5.68 9.98
C LEU A 124 9.14 -4.41 10.69
N PHE A 125 8.10 -3.78 10.14
CA PHE A 125 7.44 -2.62 10.74
C PHE A 125 6.01 -2.97 11.14
N TYR A 126 5.55 -2.47 12.29
CA TYR A 126 4.22 -2.80 12.79
C TYR A 126 3.55 -1.59 13.49
N SER A 127 2.22 -1.47 13.39
CA SER A 127 1.46 -0.58 14.24
C SER A 127 1.46 -1.10 15.68
N VAL A 128 1.60 -0.22 16.66
CA VAL A 128 1.89 -0.56 18.06
C VAL A 128 0.89 -1.54 18.68
N GLU A 129 -0.35 -1.53 18.21
CA GLU A 129 -1.41 -2.47 18.68
C GLU A 129 -1.09 -3.95 18.38
N PHE A 130 -0.28 -4.22 17.35
CA PHE A 130 0.12 -5.58 16.96
C PHE A 130 1.39 -6.06 17.66
N LYS A 131 2.02 -5.21 18.49
CA LYS A 131 3.28 -5.50 19.19
C LYS A 131 3.29 -6.84 19.90
N PRO A 132 2.28 -7.22 20.73
CA PRO A 132 2.32 -8.47 21.48
C PRO A 132 2.40 -9.71 20.57
N THR A 133 1.66 -9.72 19.46
CA THR A 133 1.66 -10.82 18.49
C THR A 133 2.99 -10.89 17.74
N ILE A 134 3.54 -9.74 17.36
CA ILE A 134 4.85 -9.66 16.67
C ILE A 134 5.98 -10.11 17.59
N GLU A 135 6.01 -9.67 18.85
CA GLU A 135 7.03 -10.11 19.82
C GLU A 135 6.97 -11.63 20.05
N SER A 136 5.76 -12.20 20.12
CA SER A 136 5.58 -13.66 20.23
C SER A 136 6.15 -14.40 19.00
N ALA A 137 5.89 -13.92 17.79
CA ALA A 137 6.45 -14.50 16.56
C ALA A 137 7.97 -14.39 16.51
N LEU A 138 8.52 -13.23 16.86
CA LEU A 138 9.97 -12.98 16.87
C LEU A 138 10.73 -13.80 17.92
N ALA A 139 10.07 -14.19 19.02
CA ALA A 139 10.68 -15.05 20.02
C ALA A 139 11.00 -16.45 19.46
N ALA A 140 10.22 -16.92 18.48
CA ALA A 140 10.41 -18.22 17.81
C ALA A 140 11.30 -18.12 16.54
N CYS A 141 11.64 -16.90 16.06
CA CYS A 141 12.41 -16.71 14.83
C CYS A 141 13.91 -16.68 15.07
N SER A 142 14.66 -17.40 14.20
CA SER A 142 16.11 -17.31 14.08
C SER A 142 16.50 -17.61 12.62
N PRO A 143 17.22 -16.71 11.90
CA PRO A 143 17.57 -15.34 12.34
C PRO A 143 16.34 -14.44 12.42
N LYS A 144 16.47 -13.34 13.16
CA LYS A 144 15.48 -12.25 13.20
C LYS A 144 15.77 -11.24 12.08
N PRO A 145 14.76 -10.45 11.63
CA PRO A 145 15.02 -9.30 10.76
C PRO A 145 16.02 -8.33 11.40
N ASN A 146 16.85 -7.69 10.56
CA ASN A 146 17.86 -6.74 11.04
C ASN A 146 17.23 -5.51 11.71
N VAL A 147 16.07 -5.10 11.19
CA VAL A 147 15.30 -3.97 11.71
C VAL A 147 13.93 -4.46 12.14
N VAL A 148 13.56 -4.19 13.39
CA VAL A 148 12.20 -4.40 13.92
C VAL A 148 11.81 -3.13 14.66
N LEU A 149 10.78 -2.43 14.16
CA LEU A 149 10.41 -1.12 14.71
C LEU A 149 8.90 -0.90 14.59
N SER A 150 8.31 -0.22 15.57
CA SER A 150 6.93 0.27 15.44
C SER A 150 6.84 1.39 14.41
N ILE A 151 5.72 1.47 13.70
CA ILE A 151 5.40 2.58 12.79
C ILE A 151 5.04 3.81 13.63
N ASP A 152 4.22 3.62 14.65
CA ASP A 152 3.60 4.60 15.53
C ASP A 152 3.89 4.29 17.02
N GLY A 153 3.32 5.08 17.92
CA GLY A 153 3.43 4.88 19.37
C GLY A 153 4.51 5.73 20.03
N ASP A 154 4.61 5.60 21.35
CA ASP A 154 5.56 6.35 22.17
C ASP A 154 6.98 5.78 22.05
N GLY A 155 7.98 6.65 22.03
CA GLY A 155 9.38 6.31 21.90
C GLY A 155 9.90 6.38 20.47
N LYS A 156 10.99 5.66 20.17
CA LYS A 156 11.55 5.65 18.80
C LYS A 156 10.64 4.84 17.87
N SER A 157 10.01 5.51 16.94
CA SER A 157 9.14 4.92 15.91
C SER A 157 9.63 5.27 14.50
N LEU A 158 9.10 4.59 13.47
CA LEU A 158 9.40 4.92 12.09
C LEU A 158 8.90 6.34 11.75
N ASN A 159 7.73 6.74 12.29
CA ASN A 159 7.19 8.09 12.15
C ASN A 159 8.17 9.14 12.70
N ASP A 160 8.82 8.90 13.84
CA ASP A 160 9.80 9.83 14.40
C ASP A 160 11.06 9.93 13.56
N LEU A 161 11.52 8.82 13.00
CA LEU A 161 12.65 8.81 12.08
C LEU A 161 12.29 9.57 10.79
N ALA A 162 11.13 9.33 10.22
CA ALA A 162 10.66 9.98 9.01
C ALA A 162 10.50 11.49 9.18
N ARG A 163 9.99 11.97 10.33
CA ARG A 163 9.90 13.42 10.61
C ARG A 163 11.24 14.14 10.50
N ASN A 164 12.33 13.46 10.85
CA ASN A 164 13.67 14.02 10.83
C ASN A 164 14.44 13.74 9.52
N ALA A 165 13.91 12.89 8.66
CA ALA A 165 14.52 12.55 7.38
C ALA A 165 14.25 13.63 6.32
N SER A 166 15.09 13.66 5.27
CA SER A 166 14.92 14.57 4.13
C SER A 166 13.61 14.30 3.38
N SER A 167 12.94 15.36 2.93
CA SER A 167 11.80 15.29 2.02
C SER A 167 12.21 15.19 0.53
N GLN A 168 13.51 15.22 0.24
CA GLN A 168 14.03 15.04 -1.10
C GLN A 168 14.49 13.59 -1.28
N LEU A 169 13.88 12.87 -2.23
CA LEU A 169 14.19 11.48 -2.52
C LEU A 169 14.04 11.22 -4.02
N GLU A 170 15.15 10.91 -4.66
CA GLU A 170 15.12 10.38 -6.03
C GLU A 170 14.75 8.89 -6.00
N ALA A 171 13.81 8.52 -6.86
CA ALA A 171 13.44 7.13 -7.03
C ALA A 171 14.58 6.34 -7.66
N VAL A 172 14.75 5.10 -7.26
CA VAL A 172 15.67 4.19 -7.94
C VAL A 172 15.16 3.89 -9.34
N PHE A 173 16.09 3.61 -10.25
CA PHE A 173 15.76 3.08 -11.56
C PHE A 173 15.01 1.74 -11.38
N ALA A 174 13.87 1.59 -12.05
CA ALA A 174 13.12 0.35 -12.11
C ALA A 174 12.49 0.21 -13.50
N ARG A 175 12.24 -1.03 -13.91
CA ARG A 175 11.49 -1.41 -15.10
C ARG A 175 10.11 -1.96 -14.68
N ALA A 176 9.21 -2.07 -15.63
CA ALA A 176 7.87 -2.60 -15.37
C ALA A 176 7.88 -4.04 -14.85
N GLU A 177 8.84 -4.85 -15.28
CA GLU A 177 9.03 -6.25 -14.87
C GLU A 177 9.80 -6.47 -13.58
N ASP A 178 10.48 -5.43 -13.04
CA ASP A 178 11.22 -5.54 -11.78
C ASP A 178 10.27 -5.75 -10.60
N ASP A 179 10.73 -6.51 -9.59
CA ASP A 179 9.97 -6.80 -8.36
C ASP A 179 9.57 -5.49 -7.65
N CYS A 180 8.27 -5.34 -7.36
CA CYS A 180 7.70 -4.14 -6.79
C CYS A 180 7.17 -4.36 -5.37
N PHE A 181 6.30 -5.35 -5.19
CA PHE A 181 5.75 -5.71 -3.88
C PHE A 181 5.38 -7.19 -3.83
N CYS A 182 5.12 -7.72 -2.62
CA CYS A 182 4.74 -9.11 -2.45
C CYS A 182 3.50 -9.23 -1.56
N LEU A 183 2.53 -10.02 -1.98
CA LEU A 183 1.34 -10.36 -1.20
C LEU A 183 1.35 -11.83 -0.79
N TYR A 184 1.04 -12.10 0.47
CA TYR A 184 0.83 -13.46 0.93
C TYR A 184 -0.64 -13.85 0.85
N SER A 185 -0.91 -15.00 0.24
CA SER A 185 -2.24 -15.62 0.18
C SER A 185 -2.28 -16.91 1.00
N SER A 186 -3.47 -17.27 1.49
CA SER A 186 -3.70 -18.59 2.08
C SER A 186 -3.52 -19.65 1.00
N GLY A 187 -2.46 -20.44 1.10
CA GLY A 187 -2.22 -21.53 0.14
C GLY A 187 -3.24 -22.66 0.29
N THR A 188 -3.60 -23.30 -0.81
CA THR A 188 -4.45 -24.54 -0.81
C THR A 188 -3.81 -25.68 -0.01
N THR A 189 -2.52 -25.62 0.27
CA THR A 189 -1.73 -26.57 1.06
C THR A 189 -1.64 -26.21 2.54
N GLY A 190 -2.34 -25.17 3.01
CA GLY A 190 -2.36 -24.71 4.41
C GLY A 190 -1.26 -23.72 4.80
N LEU A 191 -0.16 -23.63 4.06
CA LEU A 191 0.90 -22.65 4.31
C LEU A 191 0.73 -21.40 3.42
N PRO A 192 1.00 -20.19 3.94
CA PRO A 192 0.95 -18.95 3.16
C PRO A 192 1.94 -19.00 1.98
N LYS A 193 1.51 -18.46 0.82
CA LYS A 193 2.35 -18.34 -0.39
C LYS A 193 2.55 -16.88 -0.71
N GLY A 194 3.81 -16.45 -0.89
CA GLY A 194 4.17 -15.13 -1.36
C GLY A 194 4.07 -15.03 -2.89
N VAL A 195 3.30 -14.06 -3.38
CA VAL A 195 3.17 -13.73 -4.80
C VAL A 195 3.85 -12.37 -5.01
N ILE A 196 4.91 -12.39 -5.82
CA ILE A 196 5.64 -11.17 -6.18
C ILE A 196 4.93 -10.53 -7.37
N HIS A 197 4.77 -9.22 -7.31
CA HIS A 197 4.19 -8.37 -8.35
C HIS A 197 5.25 -7.41 -8.87
N GLY A 198 5.28 -7.23 -10.19
CA GLY A 198 6.13 -6.24 -10.84
C GLY A 198 5.57 -4.82 -10.74
N HIS A 199 6.41 -3.82 -11.03
CA HIS A 199 5.96 -2.42 -11.09
C HIS A 199 4.82 -2.23 -12.10
N GLY A 200 4.87 -2.95 -13.23
CA GLY A 200 3.86 -2.89 -14.29
C GLY A 200 2.50 -3.44 -13.88
N ASP A 201 2.42 -4.37 -12.92
CA ASP A 201 1.16 -4.98 -12.49
C ASP A 201 0.19 -3.92 -11.91
N ILE A 202 0.75 -2.87 -11.29
CA ILE A 202 -0.02 -1.72 -10.80
C ILE A 202 -0.76 -1.02 -11.94
N ALA A 203 -0.09 -0.82 -13.07
CA ALA A 203 -0.73 -0.23 -14.24
C ALA A 203 -1.71 -1.20 -14.90
N VAL A 204 -1.39 -2.49 -14.99
CA VAL A 204 -2.28 -3.50 -15.57
C VAL A 204 -3.63 -3.53 -14.84
N ILE A 205 -3.62 -3.65 -13.51
CA ILE A 205 -4.88 -3.68 -12.76
C ILE A 205 -5.62 -2.35 -12.84
N SER A 206 -4.90 -1.22 -12.88
CA SER A 206 -5.52 0.10 -12.92
C SER A 206 -6.14 0.41 -14.29
N GLU A 207 -5.45 0.11 -15.40
CA GLU A 207 -5.98 0.36 -16.74
C GLU A 207 -7.19 -0.53 -17.07
N PHE A 208 -7.09 -1.85 -16.78
CA PHE A 208 -8.13 -2.80 -17.20
C PHE A 208 -9.27 -2.94 -16.18
N TYR A 209 -9.02 -2.73 -14.91
CA TYR A 209 -10.08 -2.81 -13.89
C TYR A 209 -10.54 -1.44 -13.43
N THR A 210 -9.63 -0.60 -12.90
CA THR A 210 -10.02 0.69 -12.31
C THR A 210 -10.59 1.63 -13.37
N ILE A 211 -9.93 1.77 -14.53
CA ILE A 211 -10.37 2.67 -15.59
C ILE A 211 -11.40 1.98 -16.50
N ALA A 212 -11.03 0.86 -17.14
CA ALA A 212 -11.88 0.27 -18.18
C ALA A 212 -13.16 -0.38 -17.62
N THR A 213 -13.11 -0.97 -16.41
CA THR A 213 -14.27 -1.68 -15.83
C THR A 213 -15.09 -0.79 -14.92
N LEU A 214 -14.44 -0.05 -13.98
CA LEU A 214 -15.15 0.82 -13.04
C LEU A 214 -15.48 2.20 -13.63
N GLY A 215 -14.84 2.61 -14.73
CA GLY A 215 -14.99 3.94 -15.32
C GLY A 215 -14.38 5.06 -14.45
N ALA A 216 -13.48 4.69 -13.55
CA ALA A 216 -12.92 5.61 -12.55
C ALA A 216 -12.00 6.67 -13.18
N ASN A 217 -11.99 7.84 -12.58
CA ASN A 217 -11.19 8.99 -12.99
C ASN A 217 -10.70 9.79 -11.78
N GLU A 218 -10.03 10.91 -12.03
CA GLU A 218 -9.43 11.72 -10.97
C GLU A 218 -10.44 12.40 -10.03
N ASP A 219 -11.71 12.51 -10.38
CA ASP A 219 -12.74 13.12 -9.53
C ASP A 219 -13.33 12.12 -8.52
N ASP A 220 -12.99 10.85 -8.63
CA ASP A 220 -13.54 9.81 -7.78
C ASP A 220 -12.87 9.74 -6.39
N ALA A 221 -13.71 9.40 -5.40
CA ALA A 221 -13.30 9.10 -4.03
C ALA A 221 -13.61 7.63 -3.73
N PHE A 222 -12.59 6.86 -3.40
CA PHE A 222 -12.65 5.42 -3.26
C PHE A 222 -12.67 5.03 -1.78
N PHE A 223 -13.58 4.15 -1.41
CA PHE A 223 -13.62 3.54 -0.08
C PHE A 223 -13.76 2.03 -0.18
N CYS A 224 -12.96 1.28 0.57
CA CYS A 224 -13.03 -0.18 0.63
C CYS A 224 -13.04 -0.67 2.07
N VAL A 225 -13.96 -1.60 2.40
CA VAL A 225 -13.99 -2.23 3.74
C VAL A 225 -13.02 -3.41 3.86
N ALA A 226 -12.50 -3.92 2.75
CA ALA A 226 -11.42 -4.91 2.79
C ALA A 226 -10.10 -4.21 3.13
N ARG A 227 -9.31 -4.84 3.99
CA ARG A 227 -8.04 -4.28 4.46
C ARG A 227 -7.03 -4.11 3.33
N LEU A 228 -6.19 -3.07 3.43
CA LEU A 228 -5.13 -2.74 2.46
C LEU A 228 -4.08 -3.85 2.29
N CYS A 229 -3.92 -4.72 3.27
CA CYS A 229 -3.01 -5.86 3.17
C CYS A 229 -3.51 -6.98 2.23
N PHE A 230 -4.75 -6.93 1.75
CA PHE A 230 -5.30 -7.86 0.77
C PHE A 230 -5.38 -7.23 -0.61
N SER A 231 -5.16 -8.01 -1.67
CA SER A 231 -5.12 -7.52 -3.06
C SER A 231 -6.35 -6.70 -3.45
N TYR A 232 -7.55 -7.11 -3.05
CA TYR A 232 -8.78 -6.38 -3.35
C TYR A 232 -8.84 -5.04 -2.62
N GLY A 233 -8.56 -5.03 -1.31
CA GLY A 233 -8.53 -3.80 -0.50
C GLY A 233 -7.44 -2.85 -0.97
N MET A 234 -6.26 -3.37 -1.29
CA MET A 234 -5.14 -2.59 -1.82
C MET A 234 -5.49 -1.92 -3.15
N ASN A 235 -6.11 -2.66 -4.07
CA ASN A 235 -6.46 -2.11 -5.38
C ASN A 235 -7.50 -0.98 -5.25
N ILE A 236 -8.64 -1.23 -4.58
CA ILE A 236 -9.71 -0.24 -4.46
C ILE A 236 -9.34 0.88 -3.46
N GLY A 237 -8.64 0.57 -2.37
CA GLY A 237 -8.36 1.52 -1.30
C GLY A 237 -7.06 2.32 -1.46
N MET A 238 -6.15 1.92 -2.35
CA MET A 238 -4.85 2.59 -2.49
C MET A 238 -4.36 2.72 -3.94
N ILE A 239 -4.20 1.60 -4.66
CA ILE A 239 -3.60 1.62 -6.00
C ILE A 239 -4.48 2.37 -6.98
N GLY A 240 -5.76 1.98 -7.08
CA GLY A 240 -6.71 2.58 -8.04
C GLY A 240 -6.84 4.09 -7.88
N PRO A 241 -7.19 4.62 -6.69
CA PRO A 241 -7.30 6.06 -6.51
C PRO A 241 -5.99 6.80 -6.83
N LEU A 242 -4.84 6.33 -6.34
CA LEU A 242 -3.57 6.99 -6.63
C LEU A 242 -3.15 6.87 -8.10
N TYR A 243 -3.54 5.82 -8.80
CA TYR A 243 -3.24 5.68 -10.23
C TYR A 243 -4.01 6.71 -11.08
N VAL A 244 -5.29 6.90 -10.81
CA VAL A 244 -6.12 7.86 -11.59
C VAL A 244 -6.00 9.30 -11.09
N GLY A 245 -5.39 9.55 -9.95
CA GLY A 245 -5.33 10.88 -9.33
C GLY A 245 -6.57 11.23 -8.51
N GLY A 246 -7.33 10.21 -8.08
CA GLY A 246 -8.49 10.31 -7.21
C GLY A 246 -8.14 10.44 -5.73
N THR A 247 -9.13 10.22 -4.86
CA THR A 247 -8.97 10.29 -3.40
C THR A 247 -9.19 8.91 -2.76
N ALA A 248 -8.24 8.42 -1.98
CA ALA A 248 -8.41 7.24 -1.13
C ALA A 248 -9.06 7.62 0.20
N ILE A 249 -10.17 6.98 0.58
CA ILE A 249 -10.80 7.18 1.88
C ILE A 249 -10.37 6.04 2.81
N LEU A 250 -9.83 6.38 3.99
CA LEU A 250 -9.34 5.43 4.98
C LEU A 250 -10.14 5.51 6.27
N ASP A 251 -10.45 4.33 6.82
CA ASP A 251 -11.00 4.13 8.16
C ASP A 251 -10.30 2.91 8.79
N ASP A 252 -9.51 3.13 9.82
CA ASP A 252 -8.73 2.07 10.49
C ASP A 252 -9.58 1.24 11.46
N ARG A 253 -10.79 1.68 11.74
CA ARG A 253 -11.74 0.98 12.62
C ARG A 253 -12.20 -0.34 12.00
N ARG A 254 -12.71 -1.23 12.84
CA ARG A 254 -13.39 -2.43 12.35
C ARG A 254 -14.64 -2.02 11.54
N PRO A 255 -14.78 -2.47 10.29
CA PRO A 255 -15.95 -2.13 9.48
C PRO A 255 -17.22 -2.75 10.07
N THR A 256 -18.19 -1.89 10.37
CA THR A 256 -19.56 -2.23 10.77
C THR A 256 -20.52 -1.41 9.91
N PRO A 257 -21.80 -1.81 9.76
CA PRO A 257 -22.77 -0.97 9.05
C PRO A 257 -22.79 0.48 9.55
N GLN A 258 -22.69 0.69 10.86
CA GLN A 258 -22.71 2.01 11.48
C GLN A 258 -21.46 2.84 11.12
N SER A 259 -20.25 2.25 11.27
CA SER A 259 -18.99 2.95 10.93
C SER A 259 -18.92 3.29 9.43
N VAL A 260 -19.35 2.37 8.57
CA VAL A 260 -19.40 2.59 7.14
C VAL A 260 -20.42 3.67 6.75
N THR A 261 -21.62 3.69 7.39
CA THR A 261 -22.60 4.76 7.18
C THR A 261 -22.03 6.13 7.58
N GLU A 262 -21.24 6.20 8.65
CA GLU A 262 -20.55 7.44 9.03
C GLU A 262 -19.56 7.90 7.96
N VAL A 263 -18.74 6.99 7.44
CA VAL A 263 -17.81 7.29 6.33
C VAL A 263 -18.58 7.79 5.11
N PHE A 264 -19.69 7.16 4.73
CA PHE A 264 -20.52 7.62 3.60
C PHE A 264 -21.04 9.04 3.80
N ARG A 265 -21.52 9.37 5.01
CA ARG A 265 -22.05 10.70 5.31
C ARG A 265 -20.97 11.79 5.31
N ARG A 266 -19.78 11.49 5.83
CA ARG A 266 -18.70 12.47 6.03
C ARG A 266 -17.74 12.57 4.86
N CYS A 267 -17.41 11.44 4.24
CA CYS A 267 -16.40 11.36 3.18
C CYS A 267 -16.98 11.22 1.77
N GLN A 268 -18.26 10.86 1.63
CA GLN A 268 -19.00 10.77 0.36
C GLN A 268 -18.23 10.00 -0.73
N PRO A 269 -17.93 8.71 -0.54
CA PRO A 269 -17.27 7.90 -1.57
C PRO A 269 -18.14 7.81 -2.84
N THR A 270 -17.51 7.88 -4.01
CA THR A 270 -18.14 7.64 -5.31
C THR A 270 -17.94 6.20 -5.77
N ILE A 271 -16.86 5.56 -5.33
CA ILE A 271 -16.57 4.14 -5.56
C ILE A 271 -16.46 3.43 -4.22
N PHE A 272 -17.28 2.39 -4.04
CA PHE A 272 -17.33 1.59 -2.81
C PHE A 272 -17.03 0.13 -3.07
N GLY A 273 -15.99 -0.40 -2.38
CA GLY A 273 -15.60 -1.81 -2.42
C GLY A 273 -15.95 -2.54 -1.13
N ALA A 274 -16.65 -3.67 -1.24
CA ALA A 274 -16.93 -4.54 -0.11
C ALA A 274 -17.02 -6.01 -0.55
N VAL A 275 -16.88 -6.93 0.41
CA VAL A 275 -17.11 -8.35 0.20
C VAL A 275 -18.60 -8.68 0.32
N PRO A 276 -19.11 -9.76 -0.34
CA PRO A 276 -20.54 -10.10 -0.34
C PRO A 276 -21.15 -10.22 1.07
N THR A 277 -20.41 -10.77 2.03
CA THR A 277 -20.85 -10.90 3.42
C THR A 277 -21.09 -9.55 4.09
N PHE A 278 -20.27 -8.54 3.78
CA PHE A 278 -20.48 -7.19 4.30
C PHE A 278 -21.70 -6.52 3.67
N TYR A 279 -21.89 -6.65 2.35
CA TYR A 279 -23.10 -6.13 1.68
C TYR A 279 -24.37 -6.71 2.28
N ALA A 280 -24.41 -8.02 2.56
CA ALA A 280 -25.56 -8.65 3.21
C ALA A 280 -25.84 -8.05 4.59
N GLN A 281 -24.82 -7.82 5.42
CA GLN A 281 -24.96 -7.17 6.73
C GLN A 281 -25.40 -5.70 6.59
N PHE A 282 -24.86 -4.98 5.61
CA PHE A 282 -25.14 -3.56 5.40
C PHE A 282 -26.58 -3.32 4.92
N ILE A 283 -27.13 -4.22 4.09
CA ILE A 283 -28.53 -4.13 3.61
C ILE A 283 -29.51 -4.52 4.72
N ALA A 284 -29.13 -5.41 5.64
CA ALA A 284 -29.97 -5.88 6.73
C ALA A 284 -30.01 -4.91 7.93
N SER A 285 -29.22 -3.84 7.96
CA SER A 285 -29.11 -2.86 9.05
C SER A 285 -29.96 -1.62 8.80
#